data_43b31fdeb3b0552a2fbd4e1ab6d7f6e2
#
_entry.id   43b31fdeb3b0552a2fbd4e1ab6d7f6e2
#
_cell.length_a   1.000
_cell.length_b   1.000
_cell.length_c   1.000
_cell.angle_alpha   90.00
_cell.angle_beta   90.00
_cell.angle_gamma   90.00
#
_symmetry.space_group_name_H-M   'P 1'
#
loop_
_entity.id
_entity.type
_entity.pdbx_description
1 polymer ?
#
loop_
_entity_poly.entity_id
_entity_poly.type
_entity_poly.pdbx_seq_one_letter_code
_entity_poly.pdbx_strand_id
1 'polypeptide(L)'
;MANSMAKLLFLSVTVFTSIFPAATSSSAGHDQGFRQCFQAILGNNTTSEVTFSKSSSSYESLLNSSIRNARFLSSSVPKPDIIVTPQSLFHIQVALLCSKKNNLEVRVRSGGHDYEGLSYVSHVPFLIIDLIKLRSITINMDEESAWVQSGATVGELYHAIAQKSKVHGFPAGSCSTMGVGGHFSGGGFGTIFRKYGLASDNVIDAQIIDVNGNILNRTLMGEDLFWAIRGGGGSSFGVITAWKIKLVHVPSTVTVFDVSRSLDEGATDLFHKWQTVAPELPAELFLHVVVGVSNSGSQGGKTAVLSFTGLYLGTPQKLLPLMQNSFSELGLQHNNFTQMTWIQSVLYFAGHSIDESLEVLLRRNQTSSSFKAKSDYVTEPIPLAGIEGLWNMLLLENSPFLIFTPYGGKMGEISESETPFPHRKGNLYGIQYSVNLVSNEEAPEHLDWLRRLYEYMAPYVSKFPRRSYLNYRDLDLGVNKRKMDYETAKSWGLRYFNGNFERLTQVKARVDPGNFFRDEQSIPPL
;
A
#
# COMPACT_ATOMS: atom_id res chain seq x y z
N MET A 1 2.94 -58.85 -63.81
CA MET A 1 3.10 -58.02 -65.01
C MET A 1 2.76 -56.57 -64.64
N ALA A 2 3.60 -55.67 -65.11
CA ALA A 2 3.51 -54.22 -65.14
C ALA A 2 3.83 -53.43 -63.79
N ASN A 3 5.09 -53.01 -63.80
CA ASN A 3 5.68 -51.96 -63.04
C ASN A 3 5.00 -50.59 -63.35
N SER A 4 4.81 -49.76 -62.31
CA SER A 4 4.68 -48.30 -62.46
C SER A 4 5.50 -47.61 -61.39
N MET A 5 6.60 -46.96 -61.83
CA MET A 5 7.45 -46.09 -61.03
C MET A 5 6.74 -44.76 -60.82
N ALA A 6 6.53 -44.38 -59.56
CA ALA A 6 6.16 -43.04 -59.18
C ALA A 6 7.40 -42.16 -58.92
N LYS A 7 7.59 -41.13 -59.73
CA LYS A 7 8.63 -40.13 -59.61
C LYS A 7 8.33 -39.22 -58.41
N LEU A 8 9.21 -39.20 -57.43
CA LEU A 8 9.20 -38.14 -56.35
C LEU A 8 9.75 -36.81 -56.94
N LEU A 9 8.90 -35.80 -57.00
CA LEU A 9 9.34 -34.43 -57.20
C LEU A 9 9.75 -33.85 -55.84
N PHE A 10 11.02 -33.53 -55.66
CA PHE A 10 11.48 -32.67 -54.54
C PHE A 10 11.20 -31.20 -54.88
N LEU A 11 10.24 -30.59 -54.19
CA LEU A 11 10.06 -29.13 -54.16
C LEU A 11 10.98 -28.59 -53.06
N SER A 12 12.06 -27.91 -53.45
CA SER A 12 12.88 -27.12 -52.52
C SER A 12 12.16 -25.82 -52.18
N VAL A 13 11.59 -25.74 -50.97
CA VAL A 13 11.07 -24.50 -50.42
C VAL A 13 12.24 -23.71 -49.83
N THR A 14 12.70 -22.70 -50.53
CA THR A 14 13.65 -21.73 -50.03
C THR A 14 12.91 -20.80 -49.06
N VAL A 15 13.09 -21.02 -47.75
CA VAL A 15 12.61 -20.08 -46.71
C VAL A 15 13.52 -18.87 -46.70
N PHE A 16 13.05 -17.76 -47.25
CA PHE A 16 13.67 -16.47 -47.03
C PHE A 16 13.37 -16.05 -45.60
N THR A 17 14.30 -16.25 -44.67
CA THR A 17 14.31 -15.61 -43.36
C THR A 17 14.70 -14.16 -43.57
N SER A 18 13.69 -13.29 -43.65
CA SER A 18 13.87 -11.85 -43.48
C SER A 18 14.28 -11.60 -42.03
N ILE A 19 15.57 -11.44 -41.80
CA ILE A 19 16.12 -10.91 -40.56
C ILE A 19 15.72 -9.43 -40.51
N PHE A 20 14.60 -9.13 -39.85
CA PHE A 20 14.34 -7.76 -39.39
C PHE A 20 15.34 -7.52 -38.26
N PRO A 21 16.21 -6.50 -38.34
CA PRO A 21 17.00 -6.12 -37.21
C PRO A 21 16.03 -5.67 -36.11
N ALA A 22 16.01 -6.36 -34.99
CA ALA A 22 15.38 -5.86 -33.78
C ALA A 22 16.05 -4.51 -33.50
N ALA A 23 15.31 -3.43 -33.68
CA ALA A 23 15.75 -2.11 -33.27
C ALA A 23 15.91 -2.15 -31.74
N THR A 24 17.09 -2.45 -31.27
CA THR A 24 17.53 -2.15 -29.90
C THR A 24 17.60 -0.63 -29.82
N SER A 25 16.45 0.04 -29.49
CA SER A 25 16.47 1.41 -29.03
C SER A 25 17.29 1.42 -27.75
N SER A 26 18.54 1.88 -27.83
CA SER A 26 19.41 1.96 -26.68
C SER A 26 18.78 2.92 -25.65
N SER A 27 18.73 2.51 -24.38
CA SER A 27 18.25 3.33 -23.25
C SER A 27 18.89 4.75 -23.24
N ALA A 28 20.09 4.89 -23.79
CA ALA A 28 20.78 6.15 -23.99
C ALA A 28 20.01 7.21 -24.86
N GLY A 29 19.11 6.75 -25.75
CA GLY A 29 18.33 7.68 -26.58
C GLY A 29 17.17 8.36 -25.84
N HIS A 30 16.53 7.65 -24.92
CA HIS A 30 15.37 8.17 -24.16
C HIS A 30 15.79 9.19 -23.10
N ASP A 31 16.90 8.90 -22.36
CA ASP A 31 17.48 9.83 -21.39
C ASP A 31 17.91 11.14 -22.04
N GLN A 32 18.67 11.07 -23.13
CA GLN A 32 19.15 12.26 -23.83
C GLN A 32 18.00 13.12 -24.37
N GLY A 33 17.00 12.51 -25.02
CA GLY A 33 15.84 13.22 -25.56
C GLY A 33 15.00 13.90 -24.48
N PHE A 34 14.78 13.21 -23.36
CA PHE A 34 14.07 13.78 -22.21
C PHE A 34 14.83 14.99 -21.64
N ARG A 35 16.14 14.84 -21.39
CA ARG A 35 16.97 15.92 -20.82
C ARG A 35 17.04 17.13 -21.73
N GLN A 36 17.19 16.95 -23.05
CA GLN A 36 17.14 18.03 -24.01
C GLN A 36 15.80 18.77 -24.00
N CYS A 37 14.68 18.03 -23.95
CA CYS A 37 13.34 18.63 -23.82
C CYS A 37 13.20 19.42 -22.51
N PHE A 38 13.62 18.85 -21.41
CA PHE A 38 13.52 19.44 -20.06
C PHE A 38 14.38 20.71 -19.97
N GLN A 39 15.62 20.65 -20.49
CA GLN A 39 16.57 21.74 -20.54
C GLN A 39 16.12 22.91 -21.42
N ALA A 40 15.48 22.60 -22.56
CA ALA A 40 14.95 23.62 -23.45
C ALA A 40 13.89 24.50 -22.79
N ILE A 41 13.15 23.97 -21.79
CA ILE A 41 12.07 24.68 -21.09
C ILE A 41 12.57 25.33 -19.79
N LEU A 42 13.40 24.65 -19.01
CA LEU A 42 13.79 25.06 -17.66
C LEU A 42 15.22 25.58 -17.56
N GLY A 43 16.02 25.44 -18.62
CA GLY A 43 17.43 25.80 -18.63
C GLY A 43 18.35 24.74 -17.99
N ASN A 44 19.66 24.90 -18.18
CA ASN A 44 20.67 23.92 -17.77
C ASN A 44 20.78 23.74 -16.26
N ASN A 45 20.79 24.84 -15.50
CA ASN A 45 20.99 24.81 -14.06
C ASN A 45 19.87 24.04 -13.37
N THR A 46 18.61 24.41 -13.64
CA THR A 46 17.44 23.72 -13.06
C THR A 46 17.40 22.26 -13.47
N THR A 47 17.71 21.93 -14.73
CA THR A 47 17.75 20.54 -15.19
C THR A 47 18.73 19.71 -14.40
N SER A 48 19.96 20.21 -14.17
CA SER A 48 20.99 19.49 -13.40
C SER A 48 20.68 19.32 -11.91
N GLU A 49 19.87 20.22 -11.34
CA GLU A 49 19.45 20.16 -9.93
C GLU A 49 18.32 19.16 -9.66
N VAL A 50 17.45 18.91 -10.64
CA VAL A 50 16.24 18.14 -10.43
C VAL A 50 16.14 16.84 -11.24
N THR A 51 17.06 16.60 -12.20
CA THR A 51 17.07 15.36 -13.00
C THR A 51 18.35 14.57 -12.79
N PHE A 52 18.22 13.28 -12.52
CA PHE A 52 19.33 12.36 -12.25
C PHE A 52 19.20 11.14 -13.16
N SER A 53 20.19 10.93 -14.03
CA SER A 53 20.33 9.75 -14.88
C SER A 53 21.33 8.76 -14.29
N LYS A 54 21.43 7.57 -14.85
CA LYS A 54 22.36 6.52 -14.42
C LYS A 54 23.84 6.99 -14.36
N SER A 55 24.18 8.04 -15.08
CA SER A 55 25.51 8.66 -15.05
C SER A 55 25.71 9.69 -13.94
N SER A 56 24.63 10.09 -13.25
CA SER A 56 24.71 11.06 -12.14
C SER A 56 25.21 10.40 -10.87
N SER A 57 26.15 11.02 -10.15
CA SER A 57 26.73 10.47 -8.91
C SER A 57 25.70 10.21 -7.79
N SER A 58 24.60 10.98 -7.76
CA SER A 58 23.53 10.85 -6.77
C SER A 58 22.42 9.87 -7.18
N TYR A 59 22.46 9.30 -8.40
CA TYR A 59 21.37 8.48 -8.92
C TYR A 59 21.08 7.27 -8.03
N GLU A 60 22.09 6.44 -7.72
CA GLU A 60 21.93 5.23 -6.91
C GLU A 60 21.44 5.54 -5.50
N SER A 61 21.97 6.58 -4.86
CA SER A 61 21.53 6.96 -3.51
C SER A 61 20.07 7.44 -3.50
N LEU A 62 19.66 8.23 -4.50
CA LEU A 62 18.27 8.67 -4.65
C LEU A 62 17.33 7.51 -4.95
N LEU A 63 17.73 6.59 -5.84
CA LEU A 63 16.93 5.42 -6.16
C LEU A 63 16.70 4.58 -4.92
N ASN A 64 17.76 4.22 -4.21
CA ASN A 64 17.74 3.26 -3.11
C ASN A 64 17.16 3.85 -1.81
N SER A 65 17.22 5.17 -1.60
CA SER A 65 16.75 5.84 -0.39
C SER A 65 15.27 5.58 -0.05
N SER A 66 14.46 5.25 -1.05
CA SER A 66 13.01 5.05 -0.93
C SER A 66 12.54 3.71 -1.54
N ILE A 67 13.41 2.71 -1.65
CA ILE A 67 13.02 1.32 -1.94
C ILE A 67 12.79 0.63 -0.59
N ARG A 68 11.52 0.42 -0.22
CA ARG A 68 11.15 -0.17 1.09
C ARG A 68 11.07 -1.68 1.06
N ASN A 69 10.84 -2.29 -0.09
CA ASN A 69 10.95 -3.73 -0.26
C ASN A 69 12.29 -4.08 -0.91
N ALA A 70 13.23 -4.59 -0.10
CA ALA A 70 14.61 -4.88 -0.51
C ALA A 70 14.70 -5.93 -1.64
N ARG A 71 13.64 -6.70 -1.89
CA ARG A 71 13.53 -7.62 -3.04
C ARG A 71 13.83 -6.90 -4.37
N PHE A 72 13.53 -5.61 -4.46
CA PHE A 72 13.72 -4.81 -5.67
C PHE A 72 15.07 -4.05 -5.74
N LEU A 73 15.96 -4.24 -4.77
CA LEU A 73 17.31 -3.69 -4.80
C LEU A 73 18.24 -4.46 -5.76
N SER A 74 17.88 -5.71 -6.11
CA SER A 74 18.69 -6.56 -6.99
C SER A 74 19.04 -5.86 -8.31
N SER A 75 20.23 -6.11 -8.82
CA SER A 75 20.71 -5.62 -10.12
C SER A 75 19.91 -6.17 -11.31
N SER A 76 19.24 -7.31 -11.13
CA SER A 76 18.36 -7.92 -12.14
C SER A 76 17.02 -7.19 -12.31
N VAL A 77 16.62 -6.34 -11.34
CA VAL A 77 15.40 -5.55 -11.41
C VAL A 77 15.61 -4.34 -12.33
N PRO A 78 14.70 -4.09 -13.30
CA PRO A 78 14.80 -2.93 -14.17
C PRO A 78 14.84 -1.60 -13.38
N LYS A 79 15.73 -0.70 -13.76
CA LYS A 79 15.94 0.59 -13.11
C LYS A 79 15.45 1.73 -14.01
N PRO A 80 14.95 2.85 -13.45
CA PRO A 80 14.51 4.01 -14.23
C PRO A 80 15.68 4.57 -15.07
N ASP A 81 15.36 5.14 -16.23
CA ASP A 81 16.35 5.86 -17.01
C ASP A 81 16.68 7.21 -16.36
N ILE A 82 15.66 7.83 -15.71
CA ILE A 82 15.77 9.14 -15.07
C ILE A 82 14.98 9.14 -13.76
N ILE A 83 15.49 9.85 -12.76
CA ILE A 83 14.76 10.26 -11.57
C ILE A 83 14.61 11.78 -11.61
N VAL A 84 13.38 12.28 -11.54
CA VAL A 84 13.08 13.70 -11.39
C VAL A 84 12.66 13.98 -9.96
N THR A 85 13.34 14.88 -9.26
CA THR A 85 12.99 15.34 -7.90
C THR A 85 12.43 16.77 -7.96
N PRO A 86 11.15 16.95 -8.32
CA PRO A 86 10.56 18.27 -8.56
C PRO A 86 10.58 19.10 -7.27
N GLN A 87 10.93 20.38 -7.40
CA GLN A 87 10.87 21.39 -6.34
C GLN A 87 9.68 22.33 -6.50
N SER A 88 8.97 22.23 -7.63
CA SER A 88 7.76 22.99 -7.93
C SER A 88 6.80 22.16 -8.79
N LEU A 89 5.54 22.58 -8.85
CA LEU A 89 4.53 21.95 -9.72
C LEU A 89 4.90 22.06 -11.20
N PHE A 90 5.54 23.17 -11.60
CA PHE A 90 5.98 23.39 -12.97
C PHE A 90 7.03 22.34 -13.41
N HIS A 91 7.92 21.89 -12.51
CA HIS A 91 8.85 20.80 -12.82
C HIS A 91 8.11 19.49 -13.15
N ILE A 92 6.98 19.21 -12.47
CA ILE A 92 6.15 18.03 -12.77
C ILE A 92 5.46 18.19 -14.14
N GLN A 93 4.89 19.35 -14.43
CA GLN A 93 4.25 19.63 -15.72
C GLN A 93 5.24 19.40 -16.88
N VAL A 94 6.46 19.92 -16.76
CA VAL A 94 7.52 19.76 -17.77
C VAL A 94 7.96 18.28 -17.85
N ALA A 95 8.08 17.58 -16.72
CA ALA A 95 8.43 16.17 -16.70
C ALA A 95 7.39 15.32 -17.46
N LEU A 96 6.09 15.56 -17.25
CA LEU A 96 5.01 14.87 -17.96
C LEU A 96 5.04 15.16 -19.46
N LEU A 97 5.23 16.41 -19.85
CA LEU A 97 5.35 16.82 -21.25
C LEU A 97 6.52 16.13 -21.95
N CYS A 98 7.70 16.16 -21.33
CA CYS A 98 8.92 15.58 -21.89
C CYS A 98 8.87 14.03 -21.90
N SER A 99 8.20 13.41 -20.92
CA SER A 99 7.96 11.96 -20.90
C SER A 99 7.11 11.50 -22.08
N LYS A 100 6.00 12.19 -22.34
CA LYS A 100 5.14 11.93 -23.51
C LYS A 100 5.93 12.03 -24.82
N LYS A 101 6.71 13.12 -24.98
CA LYS A 101 7.50 13.35 -26.19
C LYS A 101 8.55 12.27 -26.45
N ASN A 102 9.03 11.61 -25.40
CA ASN A 102 10.09 10.61 -25.47
C ASN A 102 9.63 9.17 -25.19
N ASN A 103 8.30 8.91 -25.14
CA ASN A 103 7.71 7.59 -24.90
C ASN A 103 8.22 6.91 -23.62
N LEU A 104 8.44 7.67 -22.55
CA LEU A 104 8.80 7.16 -21.24
C LEU A 104 7.55 6.95 -20.39
N GLU A 105 7.43 5.78 -19.77
CA GLU A 105 6.44 5.59 -18.71
C GLU A 105 6.79 6.43 -17.49
N VAL A 106 5.77 6.85 -16.75
CA VAL A 106 5.92 7.64 -15.53
C VAL A 106 5.55 6.80 -14.32
N ARG A 107 6.47 6.67 -13.38
CA ARG A 107 6.20 6.16 -12.04
C ARG A 107 6.22 7.34 -11.07
N VAL A 108 5.23 7.42 -10.18
CA VAL A 108 5.18 8.46 -9.14
C VAL A 108 5.57 7.84 -7.82
N ARG A 109 6.58 8.42 -7.14
CA ARG A 109 7.07 7.95 -5.86
C ARG A 109 6.83 8.98 -4.76
N SER A 110 6.11 8.59 -3.73
CA SER A 110 5.93 9.33 -2.48
C SER A 110 6.88 8.77 -1.41
N GLY A 111 6.47 7.71 -0.67
CA GLY A 111 7.31 7.04 0.33
C GLY A 111 8.02 5.77 -0.15
N GLY A 112 7.69 5.27 -1.33
CA GLY A 112 8.29 4.03 -1.88
C GLY A 112 7.85 2.74 -1.17
N HIS A 113 6.66 2.71 -0.60
CA HIS A 113 6.13 1.58 0.17
C HIS A 113 5.28 0.59 -0.65
N ASP A 114 5.17 0.75 -1.97
CA ASP A 114 4.44 -0.22 -2.79
C ASP A 114 5.04 -1.63 -2.61
N TYR A 115 4.21 -2.60 -2.25
CA TYR A 115 4.66 -3.96 -1.91
C TYR A 115 5.24 -4.71 -3.11
N GLU A 116 4.83 -4.33 -4.32
CA GLU A 116 5.31 -4.90 -5.58
C GLU A 116 6.25 -3.96 -6.36
N GLY A 117 6.66 -2.85 -5.72
CA GLY A 117 7.65 -1.94 -6.28
C GLY A 117 7.16 -1.05 -7.41
N LEU A 118 5.86 -0.95 -7.66
CA LEU A 118 5.30 -0.25 -8.83
C LEU A 118 5.60 1.25 -8.86
N SER A 119 6.01 1.85 -7.75
CA SER A 119 6.46 3.24 -7.72
C SER A 119 7.91 3.46 -8.18
N TYR A 120 8.67 2.37 -8.43
CA TYR A 120 10.09 2.46 -8.82
C TYR A 120 10.57 1.31 -9.74
N VAL A 121 9.67 0.46 -10.21
CA VAL A 121 9.96 -0.62 -11.17
C VAL A 121 9.03 -0.51 -12.37
N SER A 122 9.54 -0.79 -13.57
CA SER A 122 8.77 -1.02 -14.80
C SER A 122 9.58 -1.91 -15.75
N HIS A 123 8.90 -2.68 -16.60
CA HIS A 123 9.51 -3.54 -17.63
C HIS A 123 9.70 -2.85 -18.99
N VAL A 124 9.39 -1.57 -19.08
CA VAL A 124 9.62 -0.71 -20.25
C VAL A 124 10.45 0.51 -19.83
N PRO A 125 11.04 1.29 -20.77
CA PRO A 125 11.73 2.53 -20.44
C PRO A 125 10.83 3.49 -19.65
N PHE A 126 11.32 3.96 -18.50
CA PHE A 126 10.53 4.77 -17.58
C PHE A 126 11.36 5.78 -16.80
N LEU A 127 10.66 6.75 -16.24
CA LEU A 127 11.23 7.65 -15.25
C LEU A 127 10.42 7.63 -13.95
N ILE A 128 11.06 8.05 -12.87
CA ILE A 128 10.41 8.30 -11.58
C ILE A 128 10.23 9.81 -11.38
N ILE A 129 9.00 10.25 -11.08
CA ILE A 129 8.73 11.55 -10.46
C ILE A 129 8.72 11.31 -8.94
N ASP A 130 9.81 11.66 -8.28
CA ASP A 130 9.99 11.48 -6.85
C ASP A 130 9.61 12.76 -6.09
N LEU A 131 8.51 12.69 -5.37
CA LEU A 131 7.93 13.84 -4.66
C LEU A 131 8.68 14.23 -3.38
N ILE A 132 9.82 13.62 -3.08
CA ILE A 132 10.57 13.79 -1.83
C ILE A 132 10.84 15.25 -1.43
N LYS A 133 10.91 16.17 -2.38
CA LYS A 133 11.11 17.61 -2.15
C LYS A 133 9.80 18.38 -1.94
N LEU A 134 8.65 17.83 -2.35
CA LEU A 134 7.33 18.42 -2.19
C LEU A 134 6.64 17.81 -0.96
N ARG A 135 7.01 18.26 0.24
CA ARG A 135 6.60 17.67 1.53
C ARG A 135 6.17 18.67 2.60
N SER A 136 5.81 19.89 2.20
CA SER A 136 5.29 20.88 3.13
C SER A 136 3.99 20.43 3.78
N ILE A 137 3.84 20.75 5.06
CA ILE A 137 2.63 20.50 5.86
C ILE A 137 2.22 21.81 6.51
N THR A 138 1.01 22.27 6.20
CA THR A 138 0.45 23.50 6.77
C THR A 138 -0.81 23.17 7.55
N ILE A 139 -0.78 23.32 8.87
CA ILE A 139 -1.89 23.05 9.78
C ILE A 139 -2.68 24.34 10.00
N ASN A 140 -4.00 24.27 9.79
CA ASN A 140 -4.95 25.32 10.16
C ASN A 140 -5.82 24.79 11.32
N MET A 141 -5.59 25.30 12.52
CA MET A 141 -6.33 24.85 13.72
C MET A 141 -7.74 25.45 13.80
N ASP A 142 -8.00 26.60 13.18
CA ASP A 142 -9.33 27.21 13.15
C ASP A 142 -10.30 26.41 12.28
N GLU A 143 -9.80 25.77 11.23
CA GLU A 143 -10.55 24.87 10.36
C GLU A 143 -10.41 23.39 10.76
N GLU A 144 -9.60 23.07 11.76
CA GLU A 144 -9.20 21.69 12.10
C GLU A 144 -8.78 20.89 10.85
N SER A 145 -7.94 21.52 10.03
CA SER A 145 -7.53 20.97 8.73
C SER A 145 -6.03 21.11 8.50
N ALA A 146 -5.52 20.37 7.51
CA ALA A 146 -4.14 20.51 7.06
C ALA A 146 -4.04 20.34 5.55
N TRP A 147 -3.20 21.17 4.91
CA TRP A 147 -2.64 20.87 3.59
C TRP A 147 -1.33 20.11 3.75
N VAL A 148 -1.23 18.96 3.07
CA VAL A 148 -0.10 18.04 3.15
C VAL A 148 0.36 17.70 1.75
N GLN A 149 1.57 18.09 1.36
CA GLN A 149 2.14 17.72 0.07
C GLN A 149 2.45 16.21 0.02
N SER A 150 2.23 15.61 -1.14
CA SER A 150 2.25 14.15 -1.32
C SER A 150 3.61 13.48 -1.15
N GLY A 151 4.70 14.24 -1.11
CA GLY A 151 6.03 13.75 -0.74
C GLY A 151 6.27 13.65 0.76
N ALA A 152 5.35 14.17 1.60
CA ALA A 152 5.43 14.00 3.05
C ALA A 152 5.15 12.55 3.45
N THR A 153 5.67 12.17 4.62
CA THR A 153 5.38 10.87 5.26
C THR A 153 4.30 11.03 6.32
N VAL A 154 3.69 9.89 6.69
CA VAL A 154 2.72 9.83 7.79
C VAL A 154 3.35 10.28 9.11
N GLY A 155 4.62 9.93 9.36
CA GLY A 155 5.35 10.37 10.55
C GLY A 155 5.55 11.88 10.58
N GLU A 156 5.92 12.51 9.45
CA GLU A 156 6.02 13.98 9.34
C GLU A 156 4.68 14.66 9.61
N LEU A 157 3.56 14.06 9.13
CA LEU A 157 2.21 14.56 9.40
C LEU A 157 1.87 14.47 10.89
N TYR A 158 2.08 13.33 11.53
CA TYR A 158 1.82 13.15 12.95
C TYR A 158 2.64 14.07 13.82
N HIS A 159 3.93 14.22 13.49
CA HIS A 159 4.80 15.18 14.16
C HIS A 159 4.26 16.62 14.04
N ALA A 160 3.90 17.06 12.83
CA ALA A 160 3.37 18.41 12.60
C ALA A 160 2.06 18.65 13.37
N ILE A 161 1.15 17.68 13.45
CA ILE A 161 -0.08 17.77 14.24
C ILE A 161 0.25 17.92 15.73
N ALA A 162 1.16 17.05 16.25
CA ALA A 162 1.54 17.06 17.66
C ALA A 162 2.21 18.37 18.12
N GLN A 163 2.91 19.06 17.21
CA GLN A 163 3.49 20.40 17.47
C GLN A 163 2.41 21.48 17.62
N LYS A 164 1.20 21.28 17.08
CA LYS A 164 0.10 22.26 17.12
C LYS A 164 -0.96 21.93 18.16
N SER A 165 -1.22 20.63 18.42
CA SER A 165 -2.27 20.21 19.33
C SER A 165 -1.96 18.87 19.98
N LYS A 166 -2.38 18.72 21.25
CA LYS A 166 -2.31 17.47 22.02
C LYS A 166 -3.60 16.65 21.95
N VAL A 167 -4.65 17.20 21.35
CA VAL A 167 -5.99 16.61 21.28
C VAL A 167 -6.51 16.47 19.85
N HIS A 168 -5.62 16.53 18.87
CA HIS A 168 -5.93 16.24 17.48
C HIS A 168 -5.03 15.13 16.94
N GLY A 169 -5.58 14.36 16.02
CA GLY A 169 -4.91 13.26 15.33
C GLY A 169 -5.38 13.12 13.89
N PHE A 170 -4.95 12.04 13.26
CA PHE A 170 -5.40 11.67 11.92
C PHE A 170 -5.43 10.14 11.76
N PRO A 171 -6.45 9.52 11.10
CA PRO A 171 -6.61 8.07 11.04
C PRO A 171 -5.78 7.42 9.92
N ALA A 172 -4.47 7.72 9.86
CA ALA A 172 -3.54 7.07 8.94
C ALA A 172 -2.78 5.92 9.64
N GLY A 173 -1.97 5.18 8.89
CA GLY A 173 -1.25 4.00 9.37
C GLY A 173 -0.12 4.33 10.35
N SER A 174 0.42 3.30 11.01
CA SER A 174 1.42 3.44 12.07
C SER A 174 2.87 3.52 11.56
N CYS A 175 3.18 3.03 10.36
CA CYS A 175 4.54 3.11 9.83
C CYS A 175 4.89 4.55 9.44
N SER A 176 5.82 5.17 10.17
CA SER A 176 6.18 6.59 10.03
C SER A 176 6.73 6.99 8.67
N THR A 177 7.35 6.06 7.94
CA THR A 177 7.98 6.33 6.63
C THR A 177 7.05 6.17 5.44
N MET A 178 5.78 5.72 5.64
CA MET A 178 4.80 5.66 4.56
C MET A 178 4.52 7.06 3.99
N GLY A 179 4.57 7.18 2.66
CA GLY A 179 4.23 8.43 1.98
C GLY A 179 2.73 8.65 1.94
N VAL A 180 2.27 9.86 2.32
CA VAL A 180 0.84 10.21 2.33
C VAL A 180 0.21 10.14 0.95
N GLY A 181 0.98 10.38 -0.12
CA GLY A 181 0.49 10.34 -1.51
C GLY A 181 -0.10 8.98 -1.87
N GLY A 182 0.66 7.90 -1.68
CA GLY A 182 0.19 6.54 -1.95
C GLY A 182 -0.78 6.03 -0.88
N HIS A 183 -0.49 6.30 0.39
CA HIS A 183 -1.28 5.79 1.50
C HIS A 183 -2.75 6.24 1.44
N PHE A 184 -3.00 7.53 1.26
CA PHE A 184 -4.37 8.06 1.20
C PHE A 184 -5.08 7.68 -0.10
N SER A 185 -4.35 7.62 -1.22
CA SER A 185 -4.96 7.28 -2.51
C SER A 185 -5.49 5.85 -2.60
N GLY A 186 -5.02 4.93 -1.74
CA GLY A 186 -5.55 3.57 -1.65
C GLY A 186 -6.46 3.32 -0.44
N GLY A 187 -6.87 4.38 0.27
CA GLY A 187 -7.69 4.31 1.48
C GLY A 187 -6.93 4.77 2.71
N GLY A 188 -6.00 3.95 3.20
CA GLY A 188 -5.17 4.25 4.36
C GLY A 188 -5.90 4.08 5.69
N PHE A 189 -5.46 3.15 6.53
CA PHE A 189 -6.01 2.94 7.86
C PHE A 189 -4.91 2.83 8.92
N GLY A 190 -5.29 3.08 10.16
CA GLY A 190 -4.46 2.92 11.34
C GLY A 190 -5.31 2.65 12.58
N THR A 191 -4.74 2.83 13.77
CA THR A 191 -5.34 2.41 15.04
C THR A 191 -6.65 3.09 15.43
N ILE A 192 -6.99 4.23 14.81
CA ILE A 192 -8.23 4.98 15.12
C ILE A 192 -9.27 4.96 14.00
N PHE A 193 -9.07 4.11 12.98
CA PHE A 193 -9.95 4.08 11.81
C PHE A 193 -11.37 3.57 12.12
N ARG A 194 -11.53 2.74 13.17
CA ARG A 194 -12.84 2.28 13.60
C ARG A 194 -13.74 3.42 14.08
N LYS A 195 -13.14 4.50 14.61
CA LYS A 195 -13.88 5.68 15.07
C LYS A 195 -14.02 6.75 13.98
N TYR A 196 -13.01 6.92 13.13
CA TYR A 196 -12.95 8.07 12.23
C TYR A 196 -12.99 7.70 10.74
N GLY A 197 -13.06 6.42 10.38
CA GLY A 197 -12.92 5.96 9.01
C GLY A 197 -11.46 5.96 8.54
N LEU A 198 -11.27 5.77 7.25
CA LEU A 198 -9.97 5.76 6.60
C LEU A 198 -9.36 7.17 6.51
N ALA A 199 -8.07 7.25 6.20
CA ALA A 199 -7.43 8.50 5.83
C ALA A 199 -8.15 9.17 4.64
N SER A 200 -8.52 8.39 3.61
CA SER A 200 -9.26 8.86 2.44
C SER A 200 -10.66 9.40 2.75
N ASP A 201 -11.32 8.90 3.80
CA ASP A 201 -12.63 9.39 4.23
C ASP A 201 -12.53 10.80 4.87
N ASN A 202 -11.34 11.16 5.33
CA ASN A 202 -11.04 12.45 5.95
C ASN A 202 -10.31 13.42 5.00
N VAL A 203 -10.24 13.11 3.71
CA VAL A 203 -9.75 14.02 2.66
C VAL A 203 -10.90 14.93 2.21
N ILE A 204 -10.71 16.25 2.31
CA ILE A 204 -11.73 17.27 1.98
C ILE A 204 -11.43 18.03 0.69
N ASP A 205 -10.17 18.07 0.24
CA ASP A 205 -9.72 18.58 -1.05
C ASP A 205 -8.42 17.90 -1.46
N ALA A 206 -8.01 18.04 -2.72
CA ALA A 206 -6.73 17.55 -3.21
C ALA A 206 -6.24 18.42 -4.36
N GLN A 207 -4.94 18.36 -4.62
CA GLN A 207 -4.34 18.96 -5.81
C GLN A 207 -3.71 17.84 -6.65
N ILE A 208 -4.08 17.78 -7.92
CA ILE A 208 -3.56 16.80 -8.89
C ILE A 208 -3.09 17.51 -10.16
N ILE A 209 -2.05 16.99 -10.79
CA ILE A 209 -1.65 17.35 -12.15
C ILE A 209 -2.13 16.26 -13.09
N ASP A 210 -3.02 16.61 -14.01
CA ASP A 210 -3.63 15.69 -14.96
C ASP A 210 -2.68 15.30 -16.10
N VAL A 211 -3.16 14.46 -17.01
CA VAL A 211 -2.42 14.00 -18.19
C VAL A 211 -2.06 15.13 -19.16
N ASN A 212 -2.73 16.28 -19.12
CA ASN A 212 -2.48 17.44 -19.95
C ASN A 212 -1.56 18.47 -19.26
N GLY A 213 -1.13 18.19 -18.03
CA GLY A 213 -0.32 19.10 -17.23
C GLY A 213 -1.13 20.19 -16.52
N ASN A 214 -2.46 20.10 -16.48
CA ASN A 214 -3.29 21.06 -15.74
C ASN A 214 -3.23 20.77 -14.25
N ILE A 215 -3.14 21.82 -13.43
CA ILE A 215 -3.20 21.75 -11.98
C ILE A 215 -4.67 21.89 -11.57
N LEU A 216 -5.23 20.86 -10.98
CA LEU A 216 -6.64 20.77 -10.60
C LEU A 216 -6.78 20.64 -9.09
N ASN A 217 -7.65 21.47 -8.48
CA ASN A 217 -8.19 21.27 -7.14
C ASN A 217 -9.53 20.51 -7.23
N ARG A 218 -10.20 20.24 -6.12
CA ARG A 218 -11.48 19.53 -6.08
C ARG A 218 -12.52 20.13 -7.04
N THR A 219 -12.68 21.45 -7.04
CA THR A 219 -13.65 22.12 -7.88
C THR A 219 -13.34 21.92 -9.38
N LEU A 220 -12.07 22.02 -9.76
CA LEU A 220 -11.64 21.90 -11.15
C LEU A 220 -11.62 20.46 -11.64
N MET A 221 -11.28 19.48 -10.78
CA MET A 221 -11.27 18.07 -11.15
C MET A 221 -12.69 17.45 -11.17
N GLY A 222 -13.65 18.08 -10.51
CA GLY A 222 -15.01 17.56 -10.36
C GLY A 222 -15.11 16.37 -9.42
N GLU A 223 -16.35 16.02 -9.05
CA GLU A 223 -16.60 15.01 -8.00
C GLU A 223 -16.17 13.59 -8.41
N ASP A 224 -16.24 13.23 -9.69
CA ASP A 224 -15.87 11.88 -10.14
C ASP A 224 -14.37 11.61 -10.02
N LEU A 225 -13.51 12.55 -10.45
CA LEU A 225 -12.06 12.39 -10.30
C LEU A 225 -11.65 12.51 -8.83
N PHE A 226 -12.27 13.44 -8.08
CA PHE A 226 -12.04 13.56 -6.63
C PHE A 226 -12.44 12.28 -5.88
N TRP A 227 -13.56 11.65 -6.27
CA TRP A 227 -13.95 10.35 -5.76
C TRP A 227 -12.89 9.29 -6.11
N ALA A 228 -12.48 9.20 -7.39
CA ALA A 228 -11.59 8.14 -7.87
C ALA A 228 -10.22 8.12 -7.15
N ILE A 229 -9.67 9.28 -6.81
CA ILE A 229 -8.35 9.35 -6.17
C ILE A 229 -8.37 9.06 -4.66
N ARG A 230 -9.55 9.05 -4.01
CA ARG A 230 -9.71 8.79 -2.57
C ARG A 230 -9.97 7.31 -2.25
N GLY A 231 -9.07 6.42 -2.67
CA GLY A 231 -9.17 4.98 -2.45
C GLY A 231 -9.04 4.12 -3.71
N GLY A 232 -9.06 4.72 -4.91
CA GLY A 232 -8.97 4.03 -6.19
C GLY A 232 -7.55 3.91 -6.77
N GLY A 233 -6.53 4.39 -6.05
CA GLY A 233 -5.14 4.38 -6.53
C GLY A 233 -4.84 5.59 -7.43
N GLY A 234 -4.45 6.69 -6.81
CA GLY A 234 -4.28 7.99 -7.48
C GLY A 234 -3.32 8.01 -8.66
N SER A 235 -2.29 7.16 -8.65
CA SER A 235 -1.31 7.04 -9.74
C SER A 235 -1.90 6.66 -11.09
N SER A 236 -3.12 6.11 -11.12
CA SER A 236 -3.85 5.79 -12.35
C SER A 236 -4.43 7.03 -13.05
N PHE A 237 -4.56 8.17 -12.36
CA PHE A 237 -5.33 9.33 -12.84
C PHE A 237 -4.49 10.60 -13.04
N GLY A 238 -3.30 10.66 -12.43
CA GLY A 238 -2.43 11.84 -12.48
C GLY A 238 -1.37 11.82 -11.38
N VAL A 239 -0.69 12.94 -11.21
CA VAL A 239 0.26 13.16 -10.13
C VAL A 239 -0.42 13.97 -9.02
N ILE A 240 -0.82 13.30 -7.95
CA ILE A 240 -1.37 13.99 -6.78
C ILE A 240 -0.23 14.70 -6.06
N THR A 241 -0.32 16.01 -5.92
CA THR A 241 0.72 16.86 -5.37
C THR A 241 0.49 17.26 -3.92
N ALA A 242 -0.78 17.34 -3.51
CA ALA A 242 -1.16 17.66 -2.13
C ALA A 242 -2.57 17.16 -1.80
N TRP A 243 -2.82 16.96 -0.50
CA TRP A 243 -4.10 16.64 0.10
C TRP A 243 -4.50 17.69 1.12
N LYS A 244 -5.77 18.13 1.11
CA LYS A 244 -6.38 18.83 2.25
C LYS A 244 -7.15 17.82 3.08
N ILE A 245 -6.79 17.68 4.33
CA ILE A 245 -7.34 16.70 5.25
C ILE A 245 -8.04 17.38 6.43
N LYS A 246 -9.08 16.70 6.96
CA LYS A 246 -9.73 17.08 8.21
C LYS A 246 -9.02 16.39 9.37
N LEU A 247 -8.59 17.14 10.37
CA LEU A 247 -8.06 16.60 11.61
C LEU A 247 -9.21 16.08 12.48
N VAL A 248 -8.92 15.07 13.31
CA VAL A 248 -9.91 14.45 14.19
C VAL A 248 -9.55 14.68 15.66
N HIS A 249 -10.55 14.85 16.51
CA HIS A 249 -10.33 14.98 17.94
C HIS A 249 -9.92 13.65 18.56
N VAL A 250 -8.86 13.66 19.36
CA VAL A 250 -8.45 12.53 20.19
C VAL A 250 -8.40 12.94 21.65
N PRO A 251 -8.70 12.06 22.62
CA PRO A 251 -8.59 12.43 24.03
C PRO A 251 -7.13 12.71 24.40
N SER A 252 -6.95 13.55 25.41
CA SER A 252 -5.61 13.87 25.96
C SER A 252 -4.89 12.65 26.52
N THR A 253 -5.65 11.64 26.90
CA THR A 253 -5.14 10.36 27.42
C THR A 253 -5.78 9.20 26.66
N VAL A 254 -4.95 8.29 26.16
CA VAL A 254 -5.33 7.01 25.57
C VAL A 254 -4.71 5.87 26.38
N THR A 255 -5.24 4.67 26.22
CA THR A 255 -4.73 3.46 26.89
C THR A 255 -4.32 2.44 25.86
N VAL A 256 -3.09 1.94 25.98
CA VAL A 256 -2.56 0.83 25.18
C VAL A 256 -2.39 -0.41 26.07
N PHE A 257 -2.62 -1.57 25.52
CA PHE A 257 -2.30 -2.85 26.15
C PHE A 257 -1.83 -3.87 25.10
N ASP A 258 -1.04 -4.83 25.56
CA ASP A 258 -0.61 -5.98 24.79
C ASP A 258 -0.68 -7.24 25.66
N VAL A 259 -1.27 -8.29 25.12
CA VAL A 259 -1.33 -9.62 25.77
C VAL A 259 -0.97 -10.67 24.74
N SER A 260 0.14 -11.34 24.96
CA SER A 260 0.59 -12.43 24.11
C SER A 260 0.22 -13.78 24.70
N ARG A 261 -0.16 -14.74 23.86
CA ARG A 261 -0.45 -16.14 24.20
C ARG A 261 0.12 -17.06 23.14
N SER A 262 0.72 -18.15 23.59
CA SER A 262 1.10 -19.28 22.75
C SER A 262 -0.08 -20.24 22.55
N LEU A 263 0.04 -21.19 21.62
CA LEU A 263 -1.00 -22.20 21.41
C LEU A 263 -1.26 -23.00 22.69
N ASP A 264 -0.22 -23.35 23.45
CA ASP A 264 -0.33 -24.07 24.73
C ASP A 264 -1.02 -23.24 25.84
N GLU A 265 -1.08 -21.92 25.67
CA GLU A 265 -1.75 -20.99 26.59
C GLU A 265 -3.18 -20.63 26.14
N GLY A 266 -3.77 -21.42 25.23
CA GLY A 266 -5.16 -21.25 24.79
C GLY A 266 -5.36 -20.15 23.73
N ALA A 267 -4.32 -19.77 22.99
CA ALA A 267 -4.40 -18.73 21.96
C ALA A 267 -5.45 -19.04 20.88
N THR A 268 -5.68 -20.31 20.56
CA THR A 268 -6.68 -20.73 19.55
C THR A 268 -8.10 -20.35 19.97
N ASP A 269 -8.51 -20.63 21.20
CA ASP A 269 -9.84 -20.29 21.70
C ASP A 269 -10.02 -18.78 21.84
N LEU A 270 -8.99 -18.07 22.28
CA LEU A 270 -8.98 -16.60 22.35
C LEU A 270 -9.15 -15.99 20.96
N PHE A 271 -8.44 -16.48 19.95
CA PHE A 271 -8.59 -16.00 18.58
C PHE A 271 -9.98 -16.33 18.02
N HIS A 272 -10.48 -17.54 18.28
CA HIS A 272 -11.83 -17.91 17.84
C HIS A 272 -12.88 -16.97 18.43
N LYS A 273 -12.78 -16.63 19.72
CA LYS A 273 -13.67 -15.66 20.38
C LYS A 273 -13.47 -14.24 19.85
N TRP A 274 -12.22 -13.80 19.63
CA TRP A 274 -11.88 -12.48 19.12
C TRP A 274 -12.58 -12.14 17.82
N GLN A 275 -12.76 -13.08 16.91
CA GLN A 275 -13.38 -12.88 15.61
C GLN A 275 -14.79 -12.25 15.70
N THR A 276 -15.56 -12.61 16.72
CA THR A 276 -16.92 -12.13 16.94
C THR A 276 -16.97 -10.94 17.89
N VAL A 277 -16.05 -10.85 18.83
CA VAL A 277 -16.02 -9.78 19.83
C VAL A 277 -15.43 -8.50 19.24
N ALA A 278 -14.28 -8.57 18.58
CA ALA A 278 -13.51 -7.39 18.22
C ALA A 278 -14.24 -6.44 17.23
N PRO A 279 -15.02 -6.91 16.22
CA PRO A 279 -15.81 -6.04 15.37
C PRO A 279 -16.92 -5.28 16.12
N GLU A 280 -17.49 -5.89 17.15
CA GLU A 280 -18.61 -5.36 17.93
C GLU A 280 -18.20 -4.45 19.09
N LEU A 281 -16.90 -4.40 19.41
CA LEU A 281 -16.38 -3.47 20.42
C LEU A 281 -16.71 -2.02 20.05
N PRO A 282 -16.83 -1.10 21.03
CA PRO A 282 -17.01 0.32 20.76
C PRO A 282 -15.97 0.87 19.77
N ALA A 283 -16.37 1.82 18.96
CA ALA A 283 -15.50 2.40 17.92
C ALA A 283 -14.20 3.02 18.48
N GLU A 284 -14.21 3.42 19.75
CA GLU A 284 -13.07 3.92 20.50
C GLU A 284 -12.00 2.87 20.80
N LEU A 285 -12.33 1.58 20.68
CA LEU A 285 -11.42 0.49 20.98
C LEU A 285 -11.01 -0.24 19.68
N PHE A 286 -9.74 -0.17 19.39
CA PHE A 286 -9.07 -0.97 18.37
C PHE A 286 -8.35 -2.14 19.06
N LEU A 287 -8.59 -3.37 18.61
CA LEU A 287 -7.97 -4.58 19.15
C LEU A 287 -7.58 -5.52 18.02
N HIS A 288 -6.36 -5.42 17.53
CA HIS A 288 -5.86 -6.31 16.49
C HIS A 288 -5.11 -7.52 17.06
N VAL A 289 -4.90 -8.53 16.23
CA VAL A 289 -4.08 -9.69 16.55
C VAL A 289 -2.92 -9.77 15.59
N VAL A 290 -1.71 -9.85 16.12
CA VAL A 290 -0.49 -10.11 15.37
C VAL A 290 -0.02 -11.51 15.67
N VAL A 291 0.31 -12.29 14.62
CA VAL A 291 0.73 -13.69 14.78
C VAL A 291 2.11 -13.88 14.17
N GLY A 292 2.98 -14.47 14.94
CA GLY A 292 4.29 -14.93 14.54
C GLY A 292 4.58 -16.34 15.04
N VAL A 293 5.72 -16.88 14.67
CA VAL A 293 6.21 -18.19 15.16
C VAL A 293 7.44 -17.98 16.03
N SER A 294 7.49 -18.67 17.16
CA SER A 294 8.63 -18.70 18.07
C SER A 294 9.01 -20.13 18.45
N ASN A 295 10.20 -20.31 19.01
CA ASN A 295 10.60 -21.60 19.56
C ASN A 295 9.82 -21.88 20.84
N SER A 296 9.25 -23.08 20.97
CA SER A 296 8.60 -23.56 22.18
C SER A 296 9.67 -23.91 23.23
N GLY A 297 9.61 -23.25 24.41
CA GLY A 297 10.63 -23.37 25.45
C GLY A 297 10.74 -24.75 26.11
N SER A 298 9.77 -25.67 25.96
CA SER A 298 9.69 -26.89 26.74
C SER A 298 10.02 -28.19 26.00
N GLN A 299 10.05 -28.22 24.65
CA GLN A 299 10.30 -29.46 23.90
C GLN A 299 11.08 -29.28 22.58
N GLY A 300 11.69 -28.12 22.33
CA GLY A 300 12.51 -27.88 21.13
C GLY A 300 11.71 -27.78 19.80
N GLY A 301 10.39 -27.57 19.86
CA GLY A 301 9.50 -27.35 18.71
C GLY A 301 9.21 -25.88 18.46
N LYS A 302 8.41 -25.59 17.41
CA LYS A 302 7.86 -24.26 17.13
C LYS A 302 6.44 -24.15 17.66
N THR A 303 6.04 -22.94 18.10
CA THR A 303 4.66 -22.58 18.43
C THR A 303 4.27 -21.26 17.79
N ALA A 304 3.00 -21.10 17.46
CA ALA A 304 2.49 -19.78 17.09
C ALA A 304 2.23 -18.96 18.36
N VAL A 305 2.59 -17.69 18.31
CA VAL A 305 2.32 -16.70 19.36
C VAL A 305 1.42 -15.62 18.79
N LEU A 306 0.31 -15.39 19.49
CA LEU A 306 -0.69 -14.39 19.15
C LEU A 306 -0.59 -13.23 20.13
N SER A 307 -0.28 -12.03 19.63
CA SER A 307 -0.29 -10.78 20.40
C SER A 307 -1.59 -10.03 20.15
N PHE A 308 -2.40 -9.90 21.21
CA PHE A 308 -3.64 -9.12 21.23
C PHE A 308 -3.29 -7.70 21.68
N THR A 309 -3.11 -6.80 20.73
CA THR A 309 -2.68 -5.42 21.01
C THR A 309 -3.83 -4.45 20.79
N GLY A 310 -4.14 -3.66 21.81
CA GLY A 310 -5.27 -2.72 21.80
C GLY A 310 -4.87 -1.28 22.02
N LEU A 311 -5.63 -0.37 21.36
CA LEU A 311 -5.66 1.06 21.63
C LEU A 311 -7.09 1.47 22.00
N TYR A 312 -7.27 2.02 23.18
CA TYR A 312 -8.53 2.60 23.62
C TYR A 312 -8.41 4.13 23.73
N LEU A 313 -9.33 4.83 23.08
CA LEU A 313 -9.43 6.30 23.16
C LEU A 313 -10.11 6.73 24.46
N GLY A 314 -9.46 6.47 25.58
CA GLY A 314 -9.93 6.73 26.93
C GLY A 314 -9.00 6.16 27.99
N THR A 315 -9.48 6.13 29.24
CA THR A 315 -8.70 5.74 30.41
C THR A 315 -8.87 4.28 30.77
N PRO A 316 -7.90 3.64 31.51
CA PRO A 316 -8.00 2.26 31.97
C PRO A 316 -9.24 1.97 32.83
N GLN A 317 -9.70 2.96 33.62
CA GLN A 317 -10.88 2.82 34.48
C GLN A 317 -12.16 2.56 33.70
N LYS A 318 -12.24 3.07 32.44
CA LYS A 318 -13.34 2.77 31.51
C LYS A 318 -13.09 1.50 30.70
N LEU A 319 -11.84 1.23 30.35
CA LEU A 319 -11.47 0.09 29.52
C LEU A 319 -11.61 -1.25 30.25
N LEU A 320 -11.18 -1.34 31.52
CA LEU A 320 -11.20 -2.62 32.25
C LEU A 320 -12.60 -3.22 32.39
N PRO A 321 -13.64 -2.49 32.87
CA PRO A 321 -15.00 -3.02 32.91
C PRO A 321 -15.56 -3.40 31.53
N LEU A 322 -15.23 -2.61 30.50
CA LEU A 322 -15.62 -2.91 29.12
C LEU A 322 -15.08 -4.27 28.68
N MET A 323 -13.78 -4.51 28.89
CA MET A 323 -13.14 -5.77 28.50
C MET A 323 -13.58 -6.95 29.34
N GLN A 324 -13.81 -6.76 30.64
CA GLN A 324 -14.37 -7.78 31.52
C GLN A 324 -15.76 -8.24 31.08
N ASN A 325 -16.58 -7.33 30.56
CA ASN A 325 -17.92 -7.65 30.07
C ASN A 325 -17.91 -8.26 28.65
N SER A 326 -17.00 -7.81 27.76
CA SER A 326 -17.01 -8.17 26.35
C SER A 326 -16.04 -9.29 26.00
N PHE A 327 -14.89 -9.37 26.66
CA PHE A 327 -13.82 -10.32 26.38
C PHE A 327 -13.03 -10.68 27.65
N SER A 328 -13.73 -11.20 28.67
CA SER A 328 -13.15 -11.59 29.96
C SER A 328 -12.04 -12.63 29.84
N GLU A 329 -12.15 -13.51 28.83
CA GLU A 329 -11.20 -14.61 28.57
C GLU A 329 -9.78 -14.10 28.25
N LEU A 330 -9.64 -12.87 27.74
CA LEU A 330 -8.33 -12.25 27.50
C LEU A 330 -7.56 -12.01 28.81
N GLY A 331 -8.27 -11.95 29.95
CA GLY A 331 -7.68 -11.92 31.29
C GLY A 331 -6.98 -10.60 31.64
N LEU A 332 -7.44 -9.46 31.06
CA LEU A 332 -6.83 -8.15 31.30
C LEU A 332 -6.93 -7.72 32.76
N GLN A 333 -5.82 -7.19 33.29
CA GLN A 333 -5.67 -6.61 34.63
C GLN A 333 -5.17 -5.17 34.51
N HIS A 334 -5.23 -4.39 35.58
CA HIS A 334 -4.74 -3.01 35.62
C HIS A 334 -3.27 -2.84 35.19
N ASN A 335 -2.43 -3.81 35.50
CA ASN A 335 -1.00 -3.79 35.17
C ASN A 335 -0.71 -4.07 33.68
N ASN A 336 -1.69 -4.51 32.89
CA ASN A 336 -1.55 -4.64 31.44
C ASN A 336 -1.69 -3.29 30.70
N PHE A 337 -2.19 -2.27 31.38
CA PHE A 337 -2.52 -0.98 30.74
C PHE A 337 -1.39 0.03 30.89
N THR A 338 -1.03 0.65 29.77
CA THR A 338 -0.15 1.81 29.74
C THR A 338 -0.92 3.02 29.26
N GLN A 339 -1.02 4.04 30.14
CA GLN A 339 -1.61 5.33 29.78
C GLN A 339 -0.57 6.22 29.09
N MET A 340 -1.01 6.90 28.04
CA MET A 340 -0.14 7.79 27.28
C MET A 340 -0.96 8.82 26.50
N THR A 341 -0.31 9.79 25.90
CA THR A 341 -0.93 10.67 24.90
C THR A 341 -1.13 9.94 23.59
N TRP A 342 -2.06 10.42 22.74
CA TRP A 342 -2.26 9.81 21.43
C TRP A 342 -0.97 9.75 20.60
N ILE A 343 -0.14 10.81 20.60
CA ILE A 343 1.10 10.81 19.83
C ILE A 343 2.12 9.78 20.35
N GLN A 344 2.14 9.51 21.65
CA GLN A 344 2.96 8.42 22.22
C GLN A 344 2.45 7.04 21.78
N SER A 345 1.12 6.87 21.62
CA SER A 345 0.60 5.64 21.03
C SER A 345 1.02 5.45 19.57
N VAL A 346 1.20 6.54 18.81
CA VAL A 346 1.79 6.47 17.47
C VAL A 346 3.22 5.96 17.51
N LEU A 347 4.05 6.43 18.46
CA LEU A 347 5.40 5.87 18.67
C LEU A 347 5.35 4.38 19.00
N TYR A 348 4.49 3.99 19.93
CA TYR A 348 4.32 2.60 20.35
C TYR A 348 4.00 1.67 19.17
N PHE A 349 2.98 2.00 18.36
CA PHE A 349 2.59 1.21 17.20
C PHE A 349 3.57 1.30 16.02
N ALA A 350 4.47 2.29 16.02
CA ALA A 350 5.59 2.36 15.09
C ALA A 350 6.83 1.58 15.55
N GLY A 351 6.76 0.93 16.73
CA GLY A 351 7.86 0.14 17.29
C GLY A 351 8.95 0.97 17.99
N HIS A 352 8.63 2.22 18.40
CA HIS A 352 9.52 3.10 19.15
C HIS A 352 9.17 3.12 20.64
N SER A 353 10.14 3.50 21.48
CA SER A 353 9.85 3.79 22.88
C SER A 353 8.90 4.99 22.98
N ILE A 354 7.92 4.92 23.90
CA ILE A 354 6.98 6.04 24.17
C ILE A 354 7.68 7.26 24.77
N ASP A 355 8.88 7.10 25.30
CA ASP A 355 9.73 8.15 25.86
C ASP A 355 10.76 8.70 24.86
N GLU A 356 10.80 8.14 23.63
CA GLU A 356 11.68 8.63 22.58
C GLU A 356 11.20 10.00 22.07
N SER A 357 12.15 10.83 21.64
CA SER A 357 11.81 12.13 21.05
C SER A 357 10.89 11.95 19.82
N LEU A 358 9.87 12.80 19.69
CA LEU A 358 8.98 12.80 18.52
C LEU A 358 9.72 13.04 17.21
N GLU A 359 10.96 13.55 17.24
CA GLU A 359 11.84 13.71 16.08
C GLU A 359 12.12 12.38 15.35
N VAL A 360 11.96 11.23 16.04
CA VAL A 360 12.10 9.91 15.41
C VAL A 360 11.10 9.73 14.28
N LEU A 361 9.91 10.33 14.36
CA LEU A 361 8.88 10.30 13.32
C LEU A 361 9.30 11.02 12.02
N LEU A 362 10.32 11.89 12.08
CA LEU A 362 10.87 12.59 10.92
C LEU A 362 11.93 11.78 10.18
N ARG A 363 12.39 10.67 10.76
CA ARG A 363 13.41 9.81 10.15
C ARG A 363 12.82 9.09 8.94
N ARG A 364 13.49 9.24 7.79
CA ARG A 364 13.09 8.59 6.52
C ARG A 364 13.91 7.34 6.20
N ASN A 365 15.04 7.13 6.87
CA ASN A 365 15.91 5.99 6.72
C ASN A 365 15.42 4.83 7.60
N GLN A 366 14.56 4.00 7.06
CA GLN A 366 14.15 2.75 7.67
C GLN A 366 14.90 1.60 7.00
N THR A 367 15.30 0.60 7.77
CA THR A 367 15.85 -0.64 7.23
C THR A 367 14.80 -1.29 6.33
N SER A 368 15.16 -1.55 5.08
CA SER A 368 14.31 -2.29 4.15
C SER A 368 14.45 -3.79 4.40
N SER A 369 13.34 -4.50 4.38
CA SER A 369 13.30 -5.97 4.39
C SER A 369 12.82 -6.49 3.04
N SER A 370 13.30 -7.66 2.64
CA SER A 370 12.72 -8.37 1.51
C SER A 370 11.49 -9.12 1.98
N PHE A 371 10.34 -8.90 1.34
CA PHE A 371 9.11 -9.59 1.71
C PHE A 371 8.15 -9.77 0.54
N LYS A 372 7.20 -10.67 0.69
CA LYS A 372 5.97 -10.77 -0.10
C LYS A 372 4.79 -10.73 0.86
N ALA A 373 3.70 -10.07 0.43
CA ALA A 373 2.48 -10.04 1.21
C ALA A 373 1.24 -10.25 0.33
N LYS A 374 0.15 -10.70 0.97
CA LYS A 374 -1.19 -10.88 0.41
C LYS A 374 -2.21 -10.39 1.43
N SER A 375 -3.47 -10.24 1.02
CA SER A 375 -4.54 -9.85 1.94
C SER A 375 -5.88 -10.46 1.59
N ASP A 376 -6.73 -10.59 2.60
CA ASP A 376 -8.10 -11.06 2.50
C ASP A 376 -9.02 -10.27 3.44
N TYR A 377 -10.32 -10.47 3.26
CA TYR A 377 -11.38 -10.01 4.18
C TYR A 377 -12.22 -11.19 4.63
N VAL A 378 -12.52 -11.23 5.92
CA VAL A 378 -13.35 -12.26 6.55
C VAL A 378 -14.71 -11.66 6.88
N THR A 379 -15.77 -12.35 6.47
CA THR A 379 -17.18 -11.94 6.66
C THR A 379 -17.95 -12.86 7.61
N GLU A 380 -17.43 -14.05 7.85
CA GLU A 380 -17.99 -15.04 8.78
C GLU A 380 -16.84 -15.62 9.62
N PRO A 381 -17.06 -15.93 10.90
CA PRO A 381 -16.00 -16.49 11.74
C PRO A 381 -15.41 -17.78 11.16
N ILE A 382 -14.10 -17.87 11.13
CA ILE A 382 -13.38 -19.10 10.76
C ILE A 382 -13.62 -20.14 11.85
N PRO A 383 -14.10 -21.35 11.52
CA PRO A 383 -14.31 -22.41 12.51
C PRO A 383 -13.00 -22.89 13.11
N LEU A 384 -13.05 -23.48 14.34
CA LEU A 384 -11.86 -23.95 15.06
C LEU A 384 -10.95 -24.82 14.20
N ALA A 385 -11.49 -25.79 13.46
CA ALA A 385 -10.69 -26.65 12.58
C ALA A 385 -9.96 -25.86 11.48
N GLY A 386 -10.56 -24.76 10.98
CA GLY A 386 -9.91 -23.85 10.03
C GLY A 386 -8.78 -23.05 10.67
N ILE A 387 -8.95 -22.64 11.92
CA ILE A 387 -7.93 -21.93 12.70
C ILE A 387 -6.77 -22.85 13.03
N GLU A 388 -7.04 -24.08 13.50
CA GLU A 388 -6.01 -25.09 13.79
C GLU A 388 -5.17 -25.43 12.55
N GLY A 389 -5.82 -25.59 11.40
CA GLY A 389 -5.13 -25.81 10.14
C GLY A 389 -4.29 -24.60 9.70
N LEU A 390 -4.76 -23.36 9.97
CA LEU A 390 -3.97 -22.15 9.77
C LEU A 390 -2.69 -22.18 10.61
N TRP A 391 -2.79 -22.54 11.90
CA TRP A 391 -1.59 -22.66 12.76
C TRP A 391 -0.63 -23.73 12.24
N ASN A 392 -1.14 -24.88 11.81
CA ASN A 392 -0.30 -25.93 11.22
C ASN A 392 0.44 -25.43 9.97
N MET A 393 -0.21 -24.62 9.12
CA MET A 393 0.46 -24.01 7.97
C MET A 393 1.54 -23.01 8.39
N LEU A 394 1.32 -22.21 9.44
CA LEU A 394 2.32 -21.25 9.94
C LEU A 394 3.57 -21.93 10.48
N LEU A 395 3.42 -23.04 11.20
CA LEU A 395 4.54 -23.78 11.78
C LEU A 395 5.49 -24.41 10.73
N LEU A 396 5.05 -24.50 9.46
CA LEU A 396 5.90 -24.94 8.34
C LEU A 396 6.88 -23.86 7.86
N GLU A 397 6.72 -22.62 8.30
CA GLU A 397 7.55 -21.48 7.90
C GLU A 397 8.38 -20.97 9.08
N ASN A 398 9.51 -20.32 8.78
CA ASN A 398 10.42 -19.79 9.79
C ASN A 398 10.10 -18.35 10.20
N SER A 399 9.57 -17.56 9.27
CA SER A 399 9.32 -16.13 9.50
C SER A 399 7.96 -15.65 8.95
N PRO A 400 6.86 -16.38 9.25
CA PRO A 400 5.53 -15.93 8.88
C PRO A 400 5.12 -14.77 9.77
N PHE A 401 4.38 -13.83 9.21
CA PHE A 401 3.85 -12.69 9.93
C PHE A 401 2.45 -12.38 9.44
N LEU A 402 1.46 -12.49 10.33
CA LEU A 402 0.07 -12.21 10.03
C LEU A 402 -0.46 -11.09 10.92
N ILE A 403 -1.29 -10.22 10.34
CA ILE A 403 -2.03 -9.22 11.10
C ILE A 403 -3.52 -9.37 10.80
N PHE A 404 -4.31 -9.52 11.85
CA PHE A 404 -5.77 -9.54 11.80
C PHE A 404 -6.29 -8.21 12.34
N THR A 405 -6.87 -7.39 11.46
CA THR A 405 -7.32 -6.03 11.77
C THR A 405 -8.83 -5.97 11.86
N PRO A 406 -9.43 -5.71 13.04
CA PRO A 406 -10.88 -5.72 13.23
C PRO A 406 -11.54 -4.56 12.50
N TYR A 407 -12.69 -4.82 11.88
CA TYR A 407 -13.56 -3.81 11.27
C TYR A 407 -14.66 -3.37 12.26
N GLY A 408 -15.84 -2.99 11.79
CA GLY A 408 -16.90 -2.43 12.64
C GLY A 408 -16.78 -0.92 12.89
N GLY A 409 -17.57 -0.40 13.81
CA GLY A 409 -17.64 1.03 14.07
C GLY A 409 -17.90 1.84 12.80
N LYS A 410 -17.19 2.95 12.59
CA LYS A 410 -17.35 3.85 11.43
C LYS A 410 -17.27 3.16 10.07
N MET A 411 -16.51 2.05 10.00
CA MET A 411 -16.39 1.27 8.77
C MET A 411 -17.72 0.60 8.35
N GLY A 412 -18.60 0.32 9.30
CA GLY A 412 -19.95 -0.21 9.02
C GLY A 412 -20.99 0.85 8.68
N GLU A 413 -20.70 2.14 8.90
CA GLU A 413 -21.61 3.26 8.66
C GLU A 413 -21.42 3.91 7.28
N ILE A 414 -20.18 3.90 6.76
CA ILE A 414 -19.84 4.49 5.47
C ILE A 414 -20.25 3.55 4.34
N SER A 415 -20.92 4.10 3.31
CA SER A 415 -21.32 3.33 2.14
C SER A 415 -20.12 2.74 1.37
N GLU A 416 -20.28 1.55 0.79
CA GLU A 416 -19.27 0.92 -0.06
C GLU A 416 -18.93 1.76 -1.31
N SER A 417 -19.80 2.67 -1.73
CA SER A 417 -19.62 3.54 -2.89
C SER A 417 -19.23 4.98 -2.54
N GLU A 418 -19.12 5.34 -1.24
CA GLU A 418 -18.73 6.69 -0.80
C GLU A 418 -17.34 7.07 -1.29
N THR A 419 -16.44 6.11 -1.30
CA THR A 419 -15.11 6.17 -1.92
C THR A 419 -14.91 4.90 -2.75
N PRO A 420 -13.89 4.82 -3.61
CA PRO A 420 -13.57 3.58 -4.33
C PRO A 420 -13.24 2.38 -3.44
N PHE A 421 -12.82 2.61 -2.19
CA PHE A 421 -12.55 1.54 -1.22
C PHE A 421 -13.87 0.89 -0.76
N PRO A 422 -14.20 -0.36 -1.17
CA PRO A 422 -15.52 -0.94 -0.97
C PRO A 422 -15.65 -1.79 0.29
N HIS A 423 -14.54 -2.04 1.01
CA HIS A 423 -14.52 -3.00 2.13
C HIS A 423 -15.08 -2.34 3.40
N ARG A 424 -16.40 -2.30 3.51
CA ARG A 424 -17.15 -1.56 4.54
C ARG A 424 -17.97 -2.52 5.40
N LYS A 425 -19.27 -2.32 5.51
CA LYS A 425 -20.20 -3.13 6.30
C LYS A 425 -20.09 -4.63 5.94
N GLY A 426 -20.24 -5.50 6.94
CA GLY A 426 -20.23 -6.95 6.77
C GLY A 426 -18.84 -7.60 6.78
N ASN A 427 -17.77 -6.83 6.85
CA ASN A 427 -16.46 -7.39 7.14
C ASN A 427 -16.23 -7.44 8.65
N LEU A 428 -15.86 -8.60 9.16
CA LEU A 428 -15.46 -8.77 10.56
C LEU A 428 -14.03 -8.22 10.76
N TYR A 429 -13.12 -8.61 9.87
CA TYR A 429 -11.72 -8.15 9.90
C TYR A 429 -11.04 -8.33 8.54
N GLY A 430 -9.93 -7.62 8.34
CA GLY A 430 -8.98 -7.84 7.26
C GLY A 430 -7.81 -8.68 7.74
N ILE A 431 -7.21 -9.44 6.84
CA ILE A 431 -5.99 -10.21 7.09
C ILE A 431 -4.88 -9.68 6.19
N GLN A 432 -3.71 -9.43 6.77
CA GLN A 432 -2.45 -9.29 6.04
C GLN A 432 -1.63 -10.55 6.30
N TYR A 433 -1.26 -11.24 5.23
CA TYR A 433 -0.30 -12.33 5.25
C TYR A 433 1.04 -11.80 4.76
N SER A 434 2.12 -12.11 5.44
CA SER A 434 3.45 -11.70 5.03
C SER A 434 4.49 -12.77 5.34
N VAL A 435 5.50 -12.87 4.51
CA VAL A 435 6.68 -13.69 4.74
C VAL A 435 7.93 -12.88 4.41
N ASN A 436 8.93 -12.92 5.29
CA ASN A 436 10.23 -12.33 5.03
C ASN A 436 11.05 -13.27 4.15
N LEU A 437 11.69 -12.71 3.12
CA LEU A 437 12.58 -13.43 2.20
C LEU A 437 14.01 -13.25 2.71
N VAL A 438 14.49 -14.20 3.51
CA VAL A 438 15.75 -14.09 4.26
C VAL A 438 16.96 -14.13 3.33
N SER A 439 16.89 -14.94 2.25
CA SER A 439 17.92 -15.02 1.22
C SER A 439 17.29 -15.10 -0.18
N ASN A 440 18.07 -14.75 -1.22
CA ASN A 440 17.60 -14.89 -2.59
C ASN A 440 17.48 -16.37 -3.00
N GLU A 441 18.20 -17.27 -2.37
CA GLU A 441 18.21 -18.71 -2.68
C GLU A 441 16.94 -19.39 -2.14
N GLU A 442 16.49 -19.02 -0.94
CA GLU A 442 15.29 -19.57 -0.29
C GLU A 442 13.99 -18.85 -0.69
N ALA A 443 14.09 -17.68 -1.35
CA ALA A 443 12.92 -16.88 -1.72
C ALA A 443 11.82 -17.66 -2.48
N PRO A 444 12.11 -18.59 -3.42
CA PRO A 444 11.06 -19.38 -4.10
C PRO A 444 10.24 -20.24 -3.15
N GLU A 445 10.85 -20.85 -2.13
CA GLU A 445 10.17 -21.71 -1.16
C GLU A 445 9.22 -20.91 -0.26
N HIS A 446 9.66 -19.74 0.22
CA HIS A 446 8.85 -18.82 1.00
C HIS A 446 7.66 -18.27 0.21
N LEU A 447 7.88 -17.93 -1.07
CA LEU A 447 6.81 -17.47 -1.96
C LEU A 447 5.78 -18.57 -2.22
N ASP A 448 6.23 -19.82 -2.43
CA ASP A 448 5.35 -20.95 -2.63
C ASP A 448 4.55 -21.28 -1.35
N TRP A 449 5.21 -21.23 -0.18
CA TRP A 449 4.52 -21.37 1.10
C TRP A 449 3.42 -20.33 1.27
N LEU A 450 3.70 -19.04 1.01
CA LEU A 450 2.71 -17.97 1.13
C LEU A 450 1.51 -18.18 0.17
N ARG A 451 1.77 -18.67 -1.05
CA ARG A 451 0.70 -19.01 -2.00
C ARG A 451 -0.14 -20.18 -1.51
N ARG A 452 0.47 -21.25 -1.00
CA ARG A 452 -0.26 -22.38 -0.38
C ARG A 452 -1.10 -21.94 0.81
N LEU A 453 -0.55 -21.09 1.70
CA LEU A 453 -1.31 -20.51 2.81
C LEU A 453 -2.52 -19.70 2.29
N TYR A 454 -2.30 -18.88 1.28
CA TYR A 454 -3.37 -18.10 0.67
C TYR A 454 -4.46 -18.99 0.08
N GLU A 455 -4.11 -20.08 -0.61
CA GLU A 455 -5.08 -21.07 -1.13
C GLU A 455 -5.79 -21.82 -0.01
N TYR A 456 -5.11 -22.20 1.06
CA TYR A 456 -5.71 -22.80 2.23
C TYR A 456 -6.82 -21.92 2.82
N MET A 457 -6.63 -20.61 2.82
CA MET A 457 -7.60 -19.65 3.36
C MET A 457 -8.83 -19.42 2.47
N ALA A 458 -8.82 -19.86 1.21
CA ALA A 458 -9.90 -19.59 0.26
C ALA A 458 -11.32 -19.98 0.74
N PRO A 459 -11.55 -21.11 1.45
CA PRO A 459 -12.87 -21.45 1.97
C PRO A 459 -13.38 -20.52 3.08
N TYR A 460 -12.49 -19.82 3.77
CA TYR A 460 -12.76 -19.10 5.03
C TYR A 460 -12.85 -17.58 4.86
N VAL A 461 -12.57 -17.07 3.66
CA VAL A 461 -12.54 -15.62 3.38
C VAL A 461 -13.64 -15.21 2.42
N SER A 462 -13.80 -13.92 2.17
CA SER A 462 -14.80 -13.36 1.26
C SER A 462 -14.75 -14.04 -0.12
N LYS A 463 -15.95 -14.23 -0.72
CA LYS A 463 -16.15 -14.94 -2.00
C LYS A 463 -16.92 -14.05 -2.98
N PHE A 464 -16.70 -14.25 -4.27
CA PHE A 464 -17.46 -13.64 -5.36
C PHE A 464 -17.56 -12.10 -5.34
N PRO A 465 -16.43 -11.37 -5.34
CA PRO A 465 -15.04 -11.84 -5.46
C PRO A 465 -14.38 -12.11 -4.10
N ARG A 466 -13.28 -12.87 -4.12
CA ARG A 466 -12.32 -12.88 -3.01
C ARG A 466 -11.63 -11.53 -2.97
N ARG A 467 -11.84 -10.77 -1.89
CA ARG A 467 -11.45 -9.37 -1.78
C ARG A 467 -10.04 -9.19 -1.25
N SER A 468 -9.41 -8.09 -1.62
CA SER A 468 -8.04 -7.75 -1.21
C SER A 468 -7.92 -6.23 -0.97
N TYR A 469 -6.90 -5.79 -0.23
CA TYR A 469 -6.66 -4.38 0.04
C TYR A 469 -5.62 -3.80 -0.92
N LEU A 470 -5.94 -2.70 -1.60
CA LEU A 470 -5.08 -2.09 -2.62
C LEU A 470 -3.69 -1.71 -2.09
N ASN A 471 -3.59 -1.16 -0.87
CA ASN A 471 -2.28 -0.79 -0.29
C ASN A 471 -1.45 -2.02 0.15
N TYR A 472 -2.04 -3.21 0.17
CA TYR A 472 -1.33 -4.48 0.28
C TYR A 472 -1.24 -5.15 -1.09
N ARG A 473 -0.70 -4.39 -2.05
CA ARG A 473 -0.65 -4.77 -3.48
C ARG A 473 -0.08 -6.15 -3.68
N ASP A 474 -0.71 -6.92 -4.60
CA ASP A 474 -0.33 -8.28 -4.92
C ASP A 474 -0.50 -8.56 -6.42
N LEU A 475 0.61 -8.71 -7.15
CA LEU A 475 0.57 -8.99 -8.59
C LEU A 475 0.16 -10.43 -8.92
N ASP A 476 0.13 -11.35 -7.94
CA ASP A 476 -0.41 -12.71 -8.16
C ASP A 476 -1.93 -12.69 -8.43
N LEU A 477 -2.65 -11.60 -8.09
CA LEU A 477 -4.08 -11.43 -8.39
C LEU A 477 -4.36 -11.21 -9.88
N GLY A 478 -3.34 -10.87 -10.64
CA GLY A 478 -3.38 -10.56 -12.07
C GLY A 478 -2.70 -9.24 -12.39
N VAL A 479 -2.29 -9.09 -13.64
CA VAL A 479 -1.60 -7.90 -14.15
C VAL A 479 -2.19 -7.48 -15.49
N ASN A 480 -2.11 -6.19 -15.77
CA ASN A 480 -2.45 -5.63 -17.06
C ASN A 480 -1.49 -6.15 -18.14
N LYS A 481 -2.03 -6.53 -19.30
CA LYS A 481 -1.24 -6.89 -20.47
C LYS A 481 -0.91 -5.63 -21.29
N ARG A 482 0.01 -5.71 -22.26
CA ARG A 482 0.39 -4.59 -23.14
C ARG A 482 -0.80 -3.97 -23.89
N LYS A 483 -1.76 -4.77 -24.34
CA LYS A 483 -3.08 -4.30 -24.77
C LYS A 483 -3.97 -4.40 -23.54
N MET A 484 -4.08 -3.30 -22.80
CA MET A 484 -4.91 -3.23 -21.63
C MET A 484 -6.37 -3.33 -22.06
N ASP A 485 -7.02 -4.34 -21.57
CA ASP A 485 -8.45 -4.52 -21.72
C ASP A 485 -9.12 -4.65 -20.35
N TYR A 486 -10.33 -4.19 -20.29
CA TYR A 486 -11.16 -4.20 -19.08
C TYR A 486 -11.34 -5.63 -18.53
N GLU A 487 -11.54 -6.63 -19.38
CA GLU A 487 -11.76 -8.01 -18.96
C GLU A 487 -10.53 -8.61 -18.29
N THR A 488 -9.32 -8.31 -18.81
CA THR A 488 -8.07 -8.74 -18.14
C THR A 488 -7.94 -8.06 -16.77
N ALA A 489 -8.21 -6.75 -16.69
CA ALA A 489 -8.07 -5.99 -15.44
C ALA A 489 -9.12 -6.38 -14.39
N LYS A 490 -10.28 -6.91 -14.76
CA LYS A 490 -11.31 -7.42 -13.84
C LYS A 490 -10.77 -8.45 -12.85
N SER A 491 -9.78 -9.26 -13.24
CA SER A 491 -9.22 -10.32 -12.39
C SER A 491 -8.70 -9.79 -11.05
N TRP A 492 -8.04 -8.63 -11.06
CA TRP A 492 -7.54 -7.95 -9.87
C TRP A 492 -8.44 -6.78 -9.45
N GLY A 493 -9.04 -6.07 -10.41
CA GLY A 493 -9.82 -4.86 -10.16
C GLY A 493 -11.04 -5.10 -9.28
N LEU A 494 -11.81 -6.17 -9.53
CA LEU A 494 -12.94 -6.54 -8.70
C LEU A 494 -12.54 -6.94 -7.28
N ARG A 495 -11.34 -7.48 -7.09
CA ARG A 495 -10.85 -7.86 -5.76
C ARG A 495 -10.53 -6.64 -4.90
N TYR A 496 -10.00 -5.57 -5.50
CA TYR A 496 -9.70 -4.32 -4.79
C TYR A 496 -10.90 -3.40 -4.66
N PHE A 497 -11.77 -3.33 -5.69
CA PHE A 497 -12.76 -2.27 -5.82
C PHE A 497 -14.21 -2.76 -5.88
N ASN A 498 -14.44 -4.07 -5.96
CA ASN A 498 -15.77 -4.66 -6.07
C ASN A 498 -16.62 -3.97 -7.17
N GLY A 499 -17.85 -3.57 -6.88
CA GLY A 499 -18.73 -2.85 -7.80
C GLY A 499 -18.24 -1.45 -8.22
N ASN A 500 -17.26 -0.87 -7.50
CA ASN A 500 -16.69 0.44 -7.81
C ASN A 500 -15.70 0.40 -8.99
N PHE A 501 -15.23 -0.79 -9.40
CA PHE A 501 -14.22 -0.92 -10.46
C PHE A 501 -14.70 -0.33 -11.79
N GLU A 502 -15.94 -0.59 -12.18
CA GLU A 502 -16.51 -0.06 -13.43
C GLU A 502 -16.53 1.47 -13.43
N ARG A 503 -16.99 2.12 -12.35
CA ARG A 503 -16.95 3.59 -12.25
C ARG A 503 -15.53 4.13 -12.34
N LEU A 504 -14.53 3.45 -11.73
CA LEU A 504 -13.13 3.85 -11.86
C LEU A 504 -12.65 3.82 -13.31
N THR A 505 -13.00 2.79 -14.09
CA THR A 505 -12.62 2.70 -15.51
C THR A 505 -13.32 3.76 -16.37
N GLN A 506 -14.57 4.10 -16.06
CA GLN A 506 -15.30 5.20 -16.71
C GLN A 506 -14.66 6.56 -16.40
N VAL A 507 -14.23 6.80 -15.15
CA VAL A 507 -13.50 8.02 -14.79
C VAL A 507 -12.16 8.07 -15.55
N LYS A 508 -11.42 6.96 -15.56
CA LYS A 508 -10.16 6.85 -16.31
C LYS A 508 -10.33 7.17 -17.80
N ALA A 509 -11.36 6.63 -18.44
CA ALA A 509 -11.64 6.88 -19.85
C ALA A 509 -11.88 8.37 -20.15
N ARG A 510 -12.43 9.13 -19.19
CA ARG A 510 -12.65 10.58 -19.35
C ARG A 510 -11.38 11.42 -19.10
N VAL A 511 -10.59 11.05 -18.07
CA VAL A 511 -9.47 11.91 -17.62
C VAL A 511 -8.14 11.54 -18.26
N ASP A 512 -7.96 10.28 -18.66
CA ASP A 512 -6.75 9.78 -19.33
C ASP A 512 -7.10 8.71 -20.39
N PRO A 513 -7.83 9.07 -21.45
CA PRO A 513 -8.27 8.12 -22.49
C PRO A 513 -7.11 7.43 -23.21
N GLY A 514 -5.95 8.10 -23.29
CA GLY A 514 -4.73 7.52 -23.87
C GLY A 514 -3.97 6.60 -22.93
N ASN A 515 -4.46 6.41 -21.70
CA ASN A 515 -3.84 5.58 -20.68
C ASN A 515 -2.35 5.85 -20.48
N PHE A 516 -2.02 7.13 -20.36
CA PHE A 516 -0.65 7.58 -20.13
C PHE A 516 -0.14 7.17 -18.74
N PHE A 517 -0.97 7.37 -17.69
CA PHE A 517 -0.67 6.93 -16.33
C PHE A 517 -1.04 5.45 -16.19
N ARG A 518 -0.06 4.58 -16.34
CA ARG A 518 -0.26 3.13 -16.33
C ARG A 518 0.84 2.40 -15.58
N ASP A 519 0.47 1.28 -15.01
CA ASP A 519 1.34 0.28 -14.41
C ASP A 519 0.69 -1.12 -14.50
N GLU A 520 1.29 -2.10 -13.89
CA GLU A 520 0.86 -3.51 -13.93
C GLU A 520 -0.54 -3.73 -13.32
N GLN A 521 -1.03 -2.84 -12.46
CA GLN A 521 -2.39 -2.87 -11.89
C GLN A 521 -3.01 -1.46 -11.83
N SER A 522 -2.70 -0.59 -12.78
CA SER A 522 -3.42 0.67 -12.93
C SER A 522 -4.80 0.47 -13.53
N ILE A 523 -5.75 1.32 -13.17
CA ILE A 523 -7.11 1.32 -13.72
C ILE A 523 -7.04 1.56 -15.23
N PRO A 524 -7.56 0.66 -16.09
CA PRO A 524 -7.61 0.90 -17.53
C PRO A 524 -8.77 1.83 -17.90
N PRO A 525 -8.73 2.53 -19.05
CA PRO A 525 -9.90 3.18 -19.60
C PRO A 525 -10.88 2.12 -20.13
N LEU A 526 -12.19 2.36 -19.95
CA LEU A 526 -13.26 1.48 -20.45
C LEU A 526 -13.40 1.62 -21.96
#